data_f64477ba7c5ea2cbd1546816d029f42e
#
_entry.id   f64477ba7c5ea2cbd1546816d029f42e
#
_cell.length_a   1.000
_cell.length_b   1.000
_cell.length_c   1.000
_cell.angle_alpha   90.00
_cell.angle_beta   90.00
_cell.angle_gamma   90.00
#
_symmetry.space_group_name_H-M   'P 1'
#
loop_
_entity.id
_entity.type
_entity.pdbx_description
1 polymer ?
#
loop_
_entity_poly.entity_id
_entity_poly.type
_entity_poly.pdbx_seq_one_letter_code
_entity_poly.pdbx_strand_id
1 'polypeptide(L)'
;SKSLGATEIVKVSRKKSSDTVTYDEAYEKFSGADVIINTTPVGMFPNADKTPVDVKKFKKLQGVIDAVYNPLRTNFVLDAESIGAKGRGGLYMLVAQAVYASALFLDKTADESVIDKTYARILKEKRNIVLCGMPSSGKTTVGKEIAKVFGKKFIDTDDVVVEKKKESISDIF
;
A
#
# COMPACT_ATOMS: atom_id res chain seq x y z
N SER A 1 -20.16 -6.54 0.46
CA SER A 1 -19.81 -7.04 1.81
C SER A 1 -20.89 -7.90 2.44
N LYS A 2 -22.18 -7.51 2.40
CA LYS A 2 -23.27 -8.42 2.90
C LYS A 2 -23.30 -9.74 2.13
N SER A 3 -23.11 -9.71 0.82
CA SER A 3 -23.01 -10.91 -0.03
C SER A 3 -21.80 -11.81 0.33
N LEU A 4 -20.83 -11.30 1.06
CA LEU A 4 -19.66 -12.02 1.56
C LEU A 4 -19.78 -12.42 3.04
N GLY A 5 -20.99 -12.36 3.61
CA GLY A 5 -21.26 -12.80 4.98
C GLY A 5 -21.04 -11.75 6.07
N ALA A 6 -20.86 -10.47 5.72
CA ALA A 6 -20.80 -9.42 6.74
C ALA A 6 -22.16 -9.28 7.44
N THR A 7 -22.18 -9.44 8.75
CA THR A 7 -23.39 -9.33 9.57
C THR A 7 -23.80 -7.87 9.78
N GLU A 8 -22.82 -7.00 9.97
CA GLU A 8 -23.01 -5.57 10.16
C GLU A 8 -22.06 -4.77 9.29
N ILE A 9 -22.52 -3.65 8.73
CA ILE A 9 -21.73 -2.73 7.94
C ILE A 9 -22.01 -1.32 8.44
N VAL A 10 -20.97 -0.66 8.94
CA VAL A 10 -21.02 0.71 9.43
C VAL A 10 -20.29 1.62 8.46
N LYS A 11 -20.96 2.65 8.01
CA LYS A 11 -20.35 3.69 7.18
C LYS A 11 -19.86 4.82 8.07
N VAL A 12 -18.58 5.17 7.93
CA VAL A 12 -17.93 6.23 8.70
C VAL A 12 -17.67 7.44 7.82
N SER A 13 -18.00 8.64 8.30
CA SER A 13 -17.79 9.89 7.59
C SER A 13 -17.33 10.99 8.54
N ARG A 14 -16.69 12.04 8.00
CA ARG A 14 -16.33 13.25 8.78
C ARG A 14 -17.56 14.02 9.27
N LYS A 15 -18.67 13.92 8.56
CA LYS A 15 -19.94 14.52 8.95
C LYS A 15 -20.95 13.42 9.17
N LYS A 16 -21.68 13.48 10.26
CA LYS A 16 -22.79 12.57 10.55
C LYS A 16 -23.93 12.79 9.58
N SER A 17 -24.54 11.71 9.12
CA SER A 17 -25.78 11.71 8.37
C SER A 17 -26.69 10.58 8.84
N SER A 18 -27.86 10.41 8.21
CA SER A 18 -28.83 9.36 8.59
C SER A 18 -28.28 7.95 8.48
N ASP A 19 -27.28 7.70 7.60
CA ASP A 19 -26.71 6.38 7.32
C ASP A 19 -25.20 6.30 7.61
N THR A 20 -24.61 7.32 8.27
CA THR A 20 -23.18 7.37 8.62
C THR A 20 -22.99 7.74 10.08
N VAL A 21 -21.90 7.24 10.67
CA VAL A 21 -21.40 7.64 11.98
C VAL A 21 -20.14 8.50 11.83
N THR A 22 -19.79 9.23 12.86
CA THR A 22 -18.51 9.94 12.92
C THR A 22 -17.36 9.01 13.28
N TYR A 23 -16.11 9.47 13.12
CA TYR A 23 -14.93 8.70 13.53
C TYR A 23 -14.91 8.43 15.03
N ASP A 24 -15.31 9.42 15.86
CA ASP A 24 -15.37 9.26 17.31
C ASP A 24 -16.42 8.22 17.70
N GLU A 25 -17.60 8.28 17.12
CA GLU A 25 -18.64 7.25 17.32
C GLU A 25 -18.16 5.86 16.85
N ALA A 26 -17.37 5.78 15.79
CA ALA A 26 -16.80 4.51 15.31
C ALA A 26 -15.83 3.92 16.34
N TYR A 27 -14.98 4.73 16.94
CA TYR A 27 -14.06 4.30 18.00
C TYR A 27 -14.78 3.86 19.28
N GLU A 28 -15.83 4.60 19.68
CA GLU A 28 -16.57 4.31 20.91
C GLU A 28 -17.46 3.07 20.79
N LYS A 29 -18.26 2.99 19.73
CA LYS A 29 -19.34 2.01 19.58
C LYS A 29 -18.95 0.78 18.75
N PHE A 30 -17.99 0.92 17.84
CA PHE A 30 -17.61 -0.10 16.87
C PHE A 30 -16.14 -0.51 16.96
N SER A 31 -15.50 -0.31 18.12
CA SER A 31 -14.11 -0.74 18.37
C SER A 31 -13.91 -2.27 18.26
N GLY A 32 -14.97 -3.05 18.18
CA GLY A 32 -14.95 -4.48 17.95
C GLY A 32 -15.04 -4.88 16.47
N ALA A 33 -14.88 -3.96 15.52
CA ALA A 33 -14.92 -4.30 14.09
C ALA A 33 -13.81 -5.26 13.70
N ASP A 34 -14.17 -6.29 12.92
CA ASP A 34 -13.22 -7.30 12.42
C ASP A 34 -12.43 -6.80 11.20
N VAL A 35 -13.05 -5.99 10.34
CA VAL A 35 -12.44 -5.50 9.11
C VAL A 35 -12.73 -4.01 8.91
N ILE A 36 -11.72 -3.26 8.50
CA ILE A 36 -11.88 -1.85 8.11
C ILE A 36 -11.53 -1.70 6.63
N ILE A 37 -12.37 -0.98 5.90
CA ILE A 37 -12.17 -0.71 4.47
C ILE A 37 -12.03 0.79 4.27
N ASN A 38 -10.87 1.24 3.79
CA ASN A 38 -10.65 2.62 3.38
C ASN A 38 -11.08 2.80 1.92
N THR A 39 -12.13 3.56 1.71
CA THR A 39 -12.60 3.97 0.38
C THR A 39 -12.34 5.46 0.10
N THR A 40 -11.53 6.10 0.95
CA THR A 40 -11.16 7.51 0.81
C THR A 40 -9.78 7.65 0.17
N PRO A 41 -9.39 8.83 -0.34
CA PRO A 41 -8.05 9.06 -0.84
C PRO A 41 -7.01 9.32 0.27
N VAL A 42 -7.35 9.15 1.54
CA VAL A 42 -6.40 9.35 2.65
C VAL A 42 -5.28 8.31 2.59
N GLY A 43 -4.05 8.77 2.65
CA GLY A 43 -2.86 7.93 2.49
C GLY A 43 -2.37 7.77 1.06
N MET A 44 -3.06 8.39 0.08
CA MET A 44 -2.63 8.40 -1.33
C MET A 44 -1.56 9.49 -1.55
N PHE A 45 -0.58 9.18 -2.40
CA PHE A 45 0.42 10.18 -2.86
C PHE A 45 -0.29 11.44 -3.41
N PRO A 46 0.20 12.67 -3.12
CA PRO A 46 1.43 12.99 -2.40
C PRO A 46 1.33 12.96 -0.86
N ASN A 47 0.13 12.87 -0.27
CA ASN A 47 -0.10 12.91 1.19
C ASN A 47 -0.08 11.48 1.79
N ALA A 48 0.98 10.72 1.50
CA ALA A 48 1.09 9.32 1.88
C ALA A 48 1.36 9.08 3.38
N ASP A 49 1.67 10.13 4.12
CA ASP A 49 1.92 10.14 5.56
C ASP A 49 0.65 9.99 6.41
N LYS A 50 -0.52 10.19 5.82
CA LYS A 50 -1.81 10.17 6.53
C LYS A 50 -2.45 8.78 6.56
N THR A 51 -3.16 8.50 7.66
CA THR A 51 -4.01 7.31 7.82
C THR A 51 -5.48 7.70 8.01
N PRO A 52 -6.44 6.90 7.50
CA PRO A 52 -7.86 7.23 7.66
C PRO A 52 -8.35 7.08 9.10
N VAL A 53 -7.79 6.12 9.85
CA VAL A 53 -8.15 5.82 11.24
C VAL A 53 -6.93 5.32 12.01
N ASP A 54 -6.96 5.45 13.33
CA ASP A 54 -6.04 4.77 14.23
C ASP A 54 -6.48 3.33 14.44
N VAL A 55 -5.80 2.39 13.79
CA VAL A 55 -6.14 0.96 13.85
C VAL A 55 -6.00 0.35 15.24
N LYS A 56 -5.15 0.94 16.12
CA LYS A 56 -4.93 0.46 17.49
C LYS A 56 -6.15 0.62 18.39
N LYS A 57 -7.12 1.44 17.99
CA LYS A 57 -8.38 1.61 18.69
C LYS A 57 -9.39 0.50 18.44
N PHE A 58 -9.11 -0.41 17.49
CA PHE A 58 -9.98 -1.53 17.15
C PHE A 58 -9.46 -2.83 17.73
N LYS A 59 -10.11 -3.30 18.81
CA LYS A 59 -9.61 -4.42 19.65
C LYS A 59 -9.67 -5.81 19.01
N LYS A 60 -10.50 -5.99 17.99
CA LYS A 60 -10.73 -7.29 17.31
C LYS A 60 -10.36 -7.26 15.83
N LEU A 61 -9.59 -6.25 15.40
CA LEU A 61 -9.26 -6.05 14.01
C LEU A 61 -8.46 -7.23 13.45
N GLN A 62 -9.03 -7.92 12.47
CA GLN A 62 -8.42 -9.04 11.76
C GLN A 62 -7.77 -8.61 10.44
N GLY A 63 -8.30 -7.54 9.83
CA GLY A 63 -7.74 -7.06 8.59
C GLY A 63 -8.22 -5.69 8.14
N VAL A 64 -7.45 -5.13 7.20
CA VAL A 64 -7.78 -3.88 6.53
C VAL A 64 -7.70 -4.05 5.02
N ILE A 65 -8.58 -3.35 4.32
CA ILE A 65 -8.55 -3.22 2.86
C ILE A 65 -8.45 -1.72 2.55
N ASP A 66 -7.49 -1.36 1.73
CA ASP A 66 -7.30 0.01 1.28
C ASP A 66 -7.56 0.11 -0.23
N ALA A 67 -8.45 0.99 -0.65
CA ALA A 67 -8.67 1.28 -2.07
C ALA A 67 -7.48 2.04 -2.70
N VAL A 68 -6.64 2.66 -1.88
CA VAL A 68 -5.42 3.34 -2.35
C VAL A 68 -4.41 2.31 -2.87
N TYR A 69 -3.88 2.56 -4.06
CA TYR A 69 -2.87 1.71 -4.72
C TYR A 69 -1.52 2.39 -4.92
N ASN A 70 -1.42 3.67 -4.64
CA ASN A 70 -0.18 4.44 -4.69
C ASN A 70 -0.04 5.33 -3.43
N PRO A 71 0.83 4.98 -2.49
CA PRO A 71 1.85 3.92 -2.53
C PRO A 71 1.24 2.50 -2.51
N LEU A 72 2.04 1.49 -2.87
CA LEU A 72 1.62 0.07 -2.86
C LEU A 72 1.21 -0.42 -1.47
N ARG A 73 1.83 0.12 -0.44
CA ARG A 73 1.53 -0.12 0.98
C ARG A 73 1.40 1.25 1.65
N THR A 74 0.19 1.59 2.01
CA THR A 74 -0.10 2.82 2.78
C THR A 74 0.24 2.63 4.24
N ASN A 75 0.40 3.72 4.99
CA ASN A 75 0.59 3.65 6.44
C ASN A 75 -0.58 2.91 7.10
N PHE A 76 -1.80 3.06 6.61
CA PHE A 76 -2.96 2.31 7.10
C PHE A 76 -2.77 0.79 7.04
N VAL A 77 -2.23 0.28 5.92
CA VAL A 77 -1.89 -1.14 5.75
C VAL A 77 -0.74 -1.55 6.68
N LEU A 78 0.32 -0.72 6.75
CA LEU A 78 1.48 -0.98 7.60
C LEU A 78 1.13 -0.98 9.09
N ASP A 79 0.31 -0.04 9.53
CA ASP A 79 -0.16 0.05 10.92
C ASP A 79 -0.99 -1.18 11.31
N ALA A 80 -1.88 -1.65 10.42
CA ALA A 80 -2.64 -2.87 10.65
C ALA A 80 -1.74 -4.11 10.77
N GLU A 81 -0.76 -4.25 9.88
CA GLU A 81 0.19 -5.35 9.93
C GLU A 81 1.07 -5.30 11.21
N SER A 82 1.40 -4.10 11.70
CA SER A 82 2.18 -3.93 12.93
C SER A 82 1.48 -4.47 14.19
N ILE A 83 0.16 -4.54 14.18
CA ILE A 83 -0.67 -5.11 15.27
C ILE A 83 -1.13 -6.54 14.98
N GLY A 84 -0.59 -7.20 13.93
CA GLY A 84 -0.90 -8.57 13.55
C GLY A 84 -2.15 -8.75 12.68
N ALA A 85 -2.81 -7.68 12.26
CA ALA A 85 -3.93 -7.74 11.33
C ALA A 85 -3.44 -7.89 9.87
N LYS A 86 -4.25 -8.48 9.01
CA LYS A 86 -3.93 -8.62 7.57
C LYS A 86 -4.20 -7.31 6.83
N GLY A 87 -3.27 -6.85 5.99
CA GLY A 87 -3.42 -5.64 5.18
C GLY A 87 -3.44 -5.94 3.67
N ARG A 88 -4.33 -5.27 2.93
CA ARG A 88 -4.37 -5.34 1.47
C ARG A 88 -4.58 -3.96 0.86
N GLY A 89 -3.66 -3.54 -0.03
CA GLY A 89 -3.77 -2.31 -0.82
C GLY A 89 -4.57 -2.50 -2.11
N GLY A 90 -4.94 -1.38 -2.75
CA GLY A 90 -5.87 -1.32 -3.88
C GLY A 90 -5.34 -1.80 -5.23
N LEU A 91 -4.06 -2.15 -5.36
CA LEU A 91 -3.49 -2.52 -6.67
C LEU A 91 -4.19 -3.73 -7.30
N TYR A 92 -4.53 -4.75 -6.51
CA TYR A 92 -5.22 -5.94 -7.04
C TYR A 92 -6.60 -5.56 -7.59
N MET A 93 -7.34 -4.74 -6.88
CA MET A 93 -8.64 -4.22 -7.32
C MET A 93 -8.50 -3.40 -8.62
N LEU A 94 -7.47 -2.56 -8.72
CA LEU A 94 -7.20 -1.77 -9.92
C LEU A 94 -6.93 -2.66 -11.14
N VAL A 95 -6.16 -3.73 -10.99
CA VAL A 95 -5.87 -4.68 -12.07
C VAL A 95 -7.11 -5.48 -12.43
N ALA A 96 -7.81 -6.00 -11.43
CA ALA A 96 -9.02 -6.80 -11.65
C ALA A 96 -10.09 -6.02 -12.42
N GLN A 97 -10.40 -4.79 -12.02
CA GLN A 97 -11.38 -3.96 -12.72
C GLN A 97 -10.99 -3.73 -14.19
N ALA A 98 -9.70 -3.55 -14.49
CA ALA A 98 -9.24 -3.33 -15.87
C ALA A 98 -9.43 -4.59 -16.72
N VAL A 99 -9.14 -5.77 -16.17
CA VAL A 99 -9.34 -7.05 -16.88
C VAL A 99 -10.83 -7.31 -17.13
N TYR A 100 -11.68 -7.12 -16.12
CA TYR A 100 -13.13 -7.29 -16.29
C TYR A 100 -13.73 -6.27 -17.27
N ALA A 101 -13.31 -5.00 -17.19
CA ALA A 101 -13.76 -3.98 -18.14
C ALA A 101 -13.33 -4.30 -19.57
N SER A 102 -12.07 -4.72 -19.77
CA SER A 102 -11.58 -5.13 -21.09
C SER A 102 -12.35 -6.33 -21.66
N ALA A 103 -12.65 -7.33 -20.84
CA ALA A 103 -13.43 -8.48 -21.23
C ALA A 103 -14.86 -8.07 -21.65
N LEU A 104 -15.49 -7.18 -20.90
CA LEU A 104 -16.83 -6.64 -21.21
C LEU A 104 -16.82 -5.89 -22.55
N PHE A 105 -15.83 -5.01 -22.79
CA PHE A 105 -15.73 -4.27 -24.07
C PHE A 105 -15.48 -5.17 -25.28
N LEU A 106 -14.83 -6.32 -25.06
CA LEU A 106 -14.51 -7.28 -26.12
C LEU A 106 -15.55 -8.40 -26.27
N ASP A 107 -16.65 -8.33 -25.51
CA ASP A 107 -17.68 -9.37 -25.42
C ASP A 107 -17.09 -10.77 -25.15
N LYS A 108 -16.18 -10.82 -24.16
CA LYS A 108 -15.46 -12.04 -23.75
C LYS A 108 -15.63 -12.29 -22.25
N THR A 109 -15.40 -13.53 -21.85
CA THR A 109 -15.28 -13.88 -20.43
C THR A 109 -13.94 -13.41 -19.89
N ALA A 110 -13.92 -12.80 -18.70
CA ALA A 110 -12.68 -12.40 -18.05
C ALA A 110 -11.85 -13.63 -17.65
N ASP A 111 -10.56 -13.61 -17.98
CA ASP A 111 -9.60 -14.63 -17.53
C ASP A 111 -8.92 -14.14 -16.24
N GLU A 112 -9.28 -14.73 -15.11
CA GLU A 112 -8.71 -14.38 -13.81
C GLU A 112 -7.19 -14.63 -13.73
N SER A 113 -6.66 -15.57 -14.50
CA SER A 113 -5.21 -15.80 -14.55
C SER A 113 -4.42 -14.60 -15.08
N VAL A 114 -5.06 -13.76 -15.90
CA VAL A 114 -4.48 -12.50 -16.39
C VAL A 114 -4.38 -11.49 -15.27
N ILE A 115 -5.33 -11.47 -14.31
CA ILE A 115 -5.29 -10.60 -13.14
C ILE A 115 -4.03 -10.89 -12.33
N ASP A 116 -3.82 -12.16 -11.96
CA ASP A 116 -2.69 -12.58 -11.12
C ASP A 116 -1.35 -12.31 -11.79
N LYS A 117 -1.23 -12.66 -13.08
CA LYS A 117 0.00 -12.41 -13.86
C LYS A 117 0.31 -10.93 -13.97
N THR A 118 -0.69 -10.11 -14.27
CA THR A 118 -0.53 -8.66 -14.41
C THR A 118 -0.20 -8.01 -13.06
N TYR A 119 -0.90 -8.40 -12.00
CA TYR A 119 -0.62 -7.96 -10.64
C TYR A 119 0.81 -8.28 -10.22
N ALA A 120 1.26 -9.52 -10.40
CA ALA A 120 2.62 -9.94 -10.07
C ALA A 120 3.68 -9.15 -10.86
N ARG A 121 3.44 -8.90 -12.16
CA ARG A 121 4.32 -8.10 -13.02
C ARG A 121 4.44 -6.67 -12.49
N ILE A 122 3.33 -5.98 -12.23
CA ILE A 122 3.34 -4.61 -11.72
C ILE A 122 4.01 -4.53 -10.35
N LEU A 123 3.78 -5.49 -9.45
CA LEU A 123 4.48 -5.57 -8.18
C LEU A 123 5.99 -5.66 -8.36
N LYS A 124 6.46 -6.51 -9.27
CA LYS A 124 7.90 -6.67 -9.57
C LYS A 124 8.50 -5.36 -10.11
N GLU A 125 7.81 -4.68 -11.02
CA GLU A 125 8.24 -3.42 -11.61
C GLU A 125 8.30 -2.28 -10.58
N LYS A 126 7.31 -2.21 -9.68
CA LYS A 126 7.17 -1.14 -8.69
C LYS A 126 8.03 -1.31 -7.44
N ARG A 127 8.47 -2.52 -7.13
CA ARG A 127 9.31 -2.76 -5.93
C ARG A 127 10.72 -2.23 -6.14
N ASN A 128 11.21 -1.45 -5.18
CA ASN A 128 12.61 -1.09 -5.08
C ASN A 128 13.37 -2.12 -4.22
N ILE A 129 14.64 -2.30 -4.53
CA ILE A 129 15.56 -3.13 -3.74
C ILE A 129 16.51 -2.16 -3.04
N VAL A 130 16.55 -2.20 -1.72
CA VAL A 130 17.44 -1.36 -0.91
C VAL A 130 18.49 -2.27 -0.28
N LEU A 131 19.77 -1.96 -0.51
CA LEU A 131 20.88 -2.66 0.09
C LEU A 131 21.42 -1.84 1.26
N CYS A 132 21.36 -2.42 2.45
CA CYS A 132 21.92 -1.85 3.68
C CYS A 132 23.10 -2.69 4.16
N GLY A 133 24.07 -2.07 4.82
CA GLY A 133 25.21 -2.75 5.38
C GLY A 133 26.39 -1.82 5.67
N MET A 134 27.41 -2.31 6.34
CA MET A 134 28.59 -1.54 6.73
C MET A 134 29.38 -1.03 5.52
N PRO A 135 30.18 0.04 5.66
CA PRO A 135 31.14 0.46 4.64
C PRO A 135 31.99 -0.73 4.16
N SER A 136 32.37 -0.72 2.89
CA SER A 136 33.20 -1.77 2.26
C SER A 136 32.61 -3.18 2.21
N SER A 137 31.33 -3.39 2.55
CA SER A 137 30.67 -4.72 2.51
C SER A 137 30.26 -5.18 1.09
N GLY A 138 30.68 -4.49 0.04
CA GLY A 138 30.42 -4.86 -1.35
C GLY A 138 29.04 -4.45 -1.88
N LYS A 139 28.28 -3.59 -1.17
CA LYS A 139 26.93 -3.13 -1.57
C LYS A 139 26.88 -2.58 -3.01
N THR A 140 27.83 -1.73 -3.35
CA THR A 140 27.88 -1.09 -4.69
C THR A 140 28.08 -2.12 -5.80
N THR A 141 28.96 -3.10 -5.60
CA THR A 141 29.20 -4.18 -6.56
C THR A 141 27.96 -5.05 -6.75
N VAL A 142 27.43 -5.57 -5.65
CA VAL A 142 26.23 -6.41 -5.66
C VAL A 142 25.02 -5.62 -6.17
N GLY A 143 24.90 -4.35 -5.79
CA GLY A 143 23.80 -3.47 -6.23
C GLY A 143 23.77 -3.25 -7.74
N LYS A 144 24.92 -3.04 -8.36
CA LYS A 144 25.04 -2.88 -9.82
C LYS A 144 24.64 -4.17 -10.55
N GLU A 145 25.08 -5.34 -10.06
CA GLU A 145 24.68 -6.63 -10.65
C GLU A 145 23.18 -6.91 -10.49
N ILE A 146 22.62 -6.67 -9.30
CA ILE A 146 21.18 -6.81 -9.07
C ILE A 146 20.39 -5.87 -9.99
N ALA A 147 20.80 -4.61 -10.11
CA ALA A 147 20.14 -3.64 -10.98
C ALA A 147 20.11 -4.12 -12.43
N LYS A 148 21.23 -4.67 -12.94
CA LYS A 148 21.34 -5.27 -14.26
C LYS A 148 20.40 -6.46 -14.46
N VAL A 149 20.40 -7.42 -13.53
CA VAL A 149 19.56 -8.63 -13.59
C VAL A 149 18.06 -8.27 -13.56
N PHE A 150 17.66 -7.29 -12.76
CA PHE A 150 16.26 -6.88 -12.61
C PHE A 150 15.84 -5.77 -13.58
N GLY A 151 16.72 -5.27 -14.42
CA GLY A 151 16.44 -4.16 -15.35
C GLY A 151 16.09 -2.86 -14.62
N LYS A 152 16.73 -2.59 -13.47
CA LYS A 152 16.47 -1.43 -12.62
C LYS A 152 17.63 -0.44 -12.67
N LYS A 153 17.34 0.83 -12.37
CA LYS A 153 18.37 1.83 -12.19
C LYS A 153 19.10 1.59 -10.87
N PHE A 154 20.42 1.52 -10.90
CA PHE A 154 21.24 1.57 -9.69
C PHE A 154 21.37 3.03 -9.22
N ILE A 155 21.18 3.26 -7.94
CA ILE A 155 21.35 4.57 -7.30
C ILE A 155 22.19 4.33 -6.05
N ASP A 156 23.34 5.00 -5.96
CA ASP A 156 24.10 5.10 -4.73
C ASP A 156 23.64 6.34 -3.96
N THR A 157 23.31 6.15 -2.68
CA THR A 157 22.83 7.27 -1.85
C THR A 157 23.91 8.30 -1.59
N ASP A 158 25.16 7.88 -1.51
CA ASP A 158 26.31 8.75 -1.27
C ASP A 158 26.51 9.68 -2.47
N ASP A 159 26.46 9.15 -3.70
CA ASP A 159 26.51 9.94 -4.93
C ASP A 159 25.40 11.00 -4.96
N VAL A 160 24.16 10.62 -4.58
CA VAL A 160 23.02 11.55 -4.55
C VAL A 160 23.20 12.65 -3.50
N VAL A 161 23.78 12.33 -2.36
CA VAL A 161 24.07 13.33 -1.30
C VAL A 161 25.13 14.30 -1.76
N VAL A 162 26.25 13.81 -2.33
CA VAL A 162 27.32 14.65 -2.91
C VAL A 162 26.77 15.59 -3.99
N GLU A 163 25.94 15.08 -4.91
CA GLU A 163 25.35 15.89 -5.97
C GLU A 163 24.47 17.02 -5.41
N LYS A 164 23.67 16.72 -4.38
CA LYS A 164 22.75 17.69 -3.76
C LYS A 164 23.44 18.72 -2.87
N LYS A 165 24.42 18.28 -2.10
CA LYS A 165 25.14 19.13 -1.12
C LYS A 165 26.31 19.89 -1.75
N LYS A 166 26.85 19.38 -2.87
CA LYS A 166 28.08 19.86 -3.51
C LYS A 166 29.31 19.82 -2.60
N GLU A 167 29.29 18.90 -1.66
CA GLU A 167 30.36 18.65 -0.69
C GLU A 167 30.72 17.16 -0.73
N SER A 168 31.97 16.78 -0.42
CA SER A 168 32.35 15.38 -0.35
C SER A 168 31.76 14.71 0.89
N ILE A 169 31.60 13.38 0.84
CA ILE A 169 31.10 12.62 2.01
C ILE A 169 31.97 12.83 3.23
N SER A 170 33.31 12.93 3.05
CA SER A 170 34.27 13.22 4.13
C SER A 170 34.15 14.63 4.71
N ASP A 171 33.55 15.57 4.01
CA ASP A 171 33.33 16.94 4.52
C ASP A 171 32.00 17.06 5.25
N ILE A 172 31.09 16.09 5.04
CA ILE A 172 29.77 16.04 5.67
C ILE A 172 29.80 15.30 7.01
N PHE A 173 30.72 14.34 7.18
CA PHE A 173 30.91 13.49 8.39
C PHE A 173 32.29 13.64 8.99
#